data_eaf9ec0e0aa1f57944e333b0657b9f3a
#
_entry.id   eaf9ec0e0aa1f57944e333b0657b9f3a
#
_cell.length_a   1.000
_cell.length_b   1.000
_cell.length_c   1.000
_cell.angle_alpha   90.00
_cell.angle_beta   90.00
_cell.angle_gamma   90.00
#
_symmetry.space_group_name_H-M   'P 1'
#
loop_
_entity.id
_entity.type
_entity.pdbx_description
1 polymer ?
#
loop_
_entity_poly.entity_id
_entity_poly.type
_entity_poly.pdbx_seq_one_letter_code
_entity_poly.pdbx_strand_id
1 'polypeptide(L)'
;MRGRTRIAALALAALACAAGFAAEKTVMVGGAAMFPSKDIIDNAVNSKDHTTLVAAVKAAGLVDTLKGKGPFTVFAPTDAAFAKLPAGTVDGLLKPENKGMLRGVLTYHVVAGVHDSADLMKMTKKMGGKVELTTVEGEGLWVVQKDGKLWLEDVKGNTAAITIADVYQSNGVIHVIDTVVMP
;
A
#
# COMPACT_ATOMS: atom_id res chain seq x y z
N MET A 1 40.06 15.06 -71.84
CA MET A 1 40.54 14.23 -70.70
C MET A 1 39.51 14.26 -69.57
N ARG A 2 39.10 13.09 -69.10
CA ARG A 2 37.87 12.87 -68.32
C ARG A 2 38.10 13.11 -66.83
N GLY A 3 37.43 14.13 -66.24
CA GLY A 3 37.38 14.32 -64.79
C GLY A 3 36.15 13.67 -64.21
N ARG A 4 36.35 12.66 -63.36
CA ARG A 4 35.27 11.94 -62.67
C ARG A 4 34.95 12.67 -61.36
N THR A 5 33.79 13.32 -61.29
CA THR A 5 33.25 13.89 -60.10
C THR A 5 32.71 12.77 -59.19
N ARG A 6 33.27 12.64 -57.98
CA ARG A 6 32.79 11.70 -56.95
C ARG A 6 31.79 12.45 -56.06
N ILE A 7 30.52 12.09 -56.14
CA ILE A 7 29.48 12.56 -55.23
C ILE A 7 29.58 11.70 -53.96
N ALA A 8 29.98 12.37 -52.87
CA ALA A 8 29.94 11.75 -51.54
C ALA A 8 28.52 11.87 -50.99
N ALA A 9 27.82 10.74 -50.90
CA ALA A 9 26.53 10.67 -50.22
C ALA A 9 26.75 10.70 -48.72
N LEU A 10 26.32 11.78 -48.06
CA LEU A 10 26.30 11.89 -46.60
C LEU A 10 25.08 11.14 -46.08
N ALA A 11 25.30 9.93 -45.57
CA ALA A 11 24.25 9.19 -44.86
C ALA A 11 24.06 9.78 -43.48
N LEU A 12 22.96 10.54 -43.30
CA LEU A 12 22.52 11.02 -41.99
C LEU A 12 21.92 9.87 -41.21
N ALA A 13 22.71 9.25 -40.35
CA ALA A 13 22.19 8.24 -39.40
C ALA A 13 21.37 8.99 -38.34
N ALA A 14 20.04 8.94 -38.46
CA ALA A 14 19.12 9.34 -37.42
C ALA A 14 19.21 8.33 -36.27
N LEU A 15 19.95 8.71 -35.22
CA LEU A 15 19.99 7.98 -33.96
C LEU A 15 18.65 8.20 -33.25
N ALA A 16 17.69 7.32 -33.50
CA ALA A 16 16.46 7.27 -32.72
C ALA A 16 16.83 6.86 -31.29
N CYS A 17 16.96 7.86 -30.39
CA CYS A 17 16.94 7.61 -28.96
C CYS A 17 15.57 7.08 -28.59
N ALA A 18 15.40 5.76 -28.67
CA ALA A 18 14.33 5.07 -27.97
C ALA A 18 14.65 5.21 -26.47
N ALA A 19 14.12 6.27 -25.84
CA ALA A 19 14.00 6.32 -24.39
C ALA A 19 13.11 5.14 -24.03
N GLY A 20 13.73 4.04 -23.66
CA GLY A 20 13.03 2.89 -23.10
C GLY A 20 12.39 3.36 -21.80
N PHE A 21 11.09 3.64 -21.85
CA PHE A 21 10.28 3.73 -20.65
C PHE A 21 10.33 2.33 -20.07
N ALA A 22 11.17 2.11 -19.05
CA ALA A 22 11.09 0.93 -18.22
C ALA A 22 9.65 0.92 -17.69
N ALA A 23 8.85 -0.07 -18.10
CA ALA A 23 7.50 -0.21 -17.62
C ALA A 23 7.57 -0.33 -16.09
N GLU A 24 6.94 0.61 -15.37
CA GLU A 24 6.87 0.55 -13.91
C GLU A 24 6.24 -0.78 -13.51
N LYS A 25 6.88 -1.46 -12.57
CA LYS A 25 6.35 -2.73 -12.04
C LYS A 25 5.11 -2.43 -11.20
N THR A 26 3.95 -2.53 -11.84
CA THR A 26 2.66 -2.31 -11.20
C THR A 26 2.12 -3.59 -10.58
N VAL A 27 1.39 -3.45 -9.49
CA VAL A 27 0.61 -4.53 -8.86
C VAL A 27 -0.87 -4.21 -9.05
N MET A 28 -1.65 -5.21 -9.46
CA MET A 28 -3.10 -5.04 -9.61
C MET A 28 -3.79 -5.22 -8.27
N VAL A 29 -4.58 -4.22 -7.86
CA VAL A 29 -5.36 -4.25 -6.62
C VAL A 29 -6.77 -3.70 -6.91
N GLY A 30 -7.80 -4.50 -6.63
CA GLY A 30 -9.18 -4.10 -6.88
C GLY A 30 -9.47 -3.71 -8.34
N GLY A 31 -8.82 -4.41 -9.29
CA GLY A 31 -8.97 -4.13 -10.72
C GLY A 31 -8.25 -2.89 -11.23
N ALA A 32 -7.46 -2.21 -10.39
CA ALA A 32 -6.66 -1.05 -10.76
C ALA A 32 -5.16 -1.33 -10.65
N ALA A 33 -4.37 -0.80 -11.58
CA ALA A 33 -2.92 -0.85 -11.50
C ALA A 33 -2.42 0.17 -10.47
N MET A 34 -1.61 -0.28 -9.53
CA MET A 34 -0.94 0.55 -8.53
C MET A 34 0.45 0.93 -9.04
N PHE A 35 0.71 2.22 -9.13
CA PHE A 35 1.94 2.77 -9.69
C PHE A 35 2.90 3.19 -8.57
N PRO A 36 4.15 2.69 -8.56
CA PRO A 36 5.14 3.10 -7.56
C PRO A 36 5.48 4.60 -7.58
N SER A 37 5.21 5.28 -8.68
CA SER A 37 5.39 6.74 -8.83
C SER A 37 4.29 7.57 -8.18
N LYS A 38 3.14 6.96 -7.80
CA LYS A 38 2.02 7.62 -7.12
C LYS A 38 2.06 7.37 -5.62
N ASP A 39 1.50 8.29 -4.84
CA ASP A 39 1.34 8.11 -3.40
C ASP A 39 0.21 7.10 -3.05
N ILE A 40 0.16 6.74 -1.77
CA ILE A 40 -0.80 5.78 -1.22
C ILE A 40 -2.24 6.15 -1.56
N ILE A 41 -2.60 7.43 -1.41
CA ILE A 41 -3.98 7.90 -1.64
C ILE A 41 -4.32 7.93 -3.13
N ASP A 42 -3.40 8.44 -3.97
CA ASP A 42 -3.62 8.55 -5.42
C ASP A 42 -3.76 7.18 -6.10
N ASN A 43 -3.19 6.15 -5.51
CA ASN A 43 -3.41 4.78 -5.94
C ASN A 43 -4.69 4.17 -5.34
N ALA A 44 -4.89 4.31 -4.02
CA ALA A 44 -6.02 3.70 -3.33
C ALA A 44 -7.39 4.14 -3.87
N VAL A 45 -7.53 5.40 -4.29
CA VAL A 45 -8.79 5.93 -4.86
C VAL A 45 -9.22 5.25 -6.16
N ASN A 46 -8.31 4.59 -6.86
CA ASN A 46 -8.60 3.86 -8.09
C ASN A 46 -8.99 2.39 -7.83
N SER A 47 -8.75 1.87 -6.64
CA SER A 47 -9.10 0.50 -6.27
C SER A 47 -10.58 0.36 -5.97
N LYS A 48 -11.23 -0.57 -6.65
CA LYS A 48 -12.67 -0.89 -6.42
C LYS A 48 -12.90 -1.67 -5.12
N ASP A 49 -11.85 -2.27 -4.56
CA ASP A 49 -11.94 -3.09 -3.35
C ASP A 49 -11.64 -2.29 -2.07
N HIS A 50 -11.34 -0.98 -2.18
CA HIS A 50 -10.97 -0.12 -1.06
C HIS A 50 -11.81 1.17 -0.97
N THR A 51 -13.05 1.12 -1.48
CA THR A 51 -13.94 2.29 -1.51
C THR A 51 -14.32 2.74 -0.11
N THR A 52 -14.59 1.81 0.80
CA THR A 52 -14.89 2.08 2.22
C THR A 52 -13.68 2.66 2.94
N LEU A 53 -12.49 2.12 2.71
CA LEU A 53 -11.25 2.63 3.29
C LEU A 53 -10.99 4.08 2.86
N VAL A 54 -11.13 4.38 1.58
CA VAL A 54 -10.95 5.74 1.05
C VAL A 54 -11.98 6.72 1.64
N ALA A 55 -13.24 6.30 1.76
CA ALA A 55 -14.27 7.10 2.41
C ALA A 55 -13.94 7.36 3.89
N ALA A 56 -13.48 6.33 4.61
CA ALA A 56 -13.06 6.43 6.01
C ALA A 56 -11.88 7.38 6.20
N VAL A 57 -10.85 7.28 5.35
CA VAL A 57 -9.67 8.18 5.39
C VAL A 57 -10.08 9.64 5.16
N LYS A 58 -10.99 9.90 4.22
CA LYS A 58 -11.54 11.25 3.97
C LYS A 58 -12.33 11.75 5.17
N ALA A 59 -13.23 10.94 5.73
CA ALA A 59 -14.04 11.30 6.91
C ALA A 59 -13.17 11.57 8.15
N ALA A 60 -12.11 10.81 8.35
CA ALA A 60 -11.14 10.99 9.43
C ALA A 60 -10.25 12.24 9.26
N GLY A 61 -10.16 12.79 8.04
CA GLY A 61 -9.25 13.90 7.71
C GLY A 61 -7.78 13.49 7.68
N LEU A 62 -7.50 12.24 7.27
CA LEU A 62 -6.14 11.68 7.21
C LEU A 62 -5.53 11.71 5.81
N VAL A 63 -6.22 12.28 4.82
CA VAL A 63 -5.75 12.33 3.42
C VAL A 63 -4.38 13.01 3.34
N ASP A 64 -4.22 14.20 3.92
CA ASP A 64 -2.97 14.95 3.89
C ASP A 64 -1.85 14.25 4.66
N THR A 65 -2.19 13.56 5.75
CA THR A 65 -1.24 12.75 6.53
C THR A 65 -0.68 11.61 5.70
N LEU A 66 -1.54 10.88 4.99
CA LEU A 66 -1.14 9.73 4.15
C LEU A 66 -0.56 10.14 2.78
N LYS A 67 -0.77 11.39 2.35
CA LYS A 67 -0.06 12.01 1.21
C LYS A 67 1.30 12.60 1.62
N GLY A 68 1.58 12.67 2.91
CA GLY A 68 2.86 13.15 3.41
C GLY A 68 4.06 12.34 2.93
N LYS A 69 5.25 12.86 3.21
CA LYS A 69 6.52 12.29 2.69
C LYS A 69 6.83 10.88 3.18
N GLY A 70 6.13 10.35 4.18
CA GLY A 70 6.40 9.02 4.71
C GLY A 70 7.84 8.83 5.22
N PRO A 71 8.41 7.64 5.10
CA PRO A 71 7.80 6.43 4.54
C PRO A 71 6.78 5.78 5.49
N PHE A 72 5.74 5.16 4.90
CA PHE A 72 4.69 4.46 5.65
C PHE A 72 4.53 3.01 5.16
N THR A 73 4.16 2.13 6.08
CA THR A 73 3.59 0.83 5.76
C THR A 73 2.12 0.84 6.13
N VAL A 74 1.24 0.64 5.16
CA VAL A 74 -0.20 0.67 5.34
C VAL A 74 -0.78 -0.71 5.14
N PHE A 75 -1.49 -1.20 6.15
CA PHE A 75 -2.28 -2.42 6.06
C PHE A 75 -3.70 -2.04 5.63
N ALA A 76 -4.02 -2.25 4.35
CA ALA A 76 -5.25 -1.78 3.73
C ALA A 76 -6.33 -2.88 3.75
N PRO A 77 -7.36 -2.78 4.60
CA PRO A 77 -8.50 -3.70 4.58
C PRO A 77 -9.37 -3.46 3.35
N THR A 78 -9.82 -4.55 2.72
CA THR A 78 -10.76 -4.49 1.60
C THR A 78 -12.17 -4.16 2.07
N ASP A 79 -13.06 -3.79 1.13
CA ASP A 79 -14.49 -3.60 1.41
C ASP A 79 -15.12 -4.89 2.00
N ALA A 80 -14.66 -6.06 1.53
CA ALA A 80 -15.03 -7.35 2.11
C ALA A 80 -14.55 -7.53 3.56
N ALA A 81 -13.39 -6.95 3.91
CA ALA A 81 -12.90 -6.94 5.30
C ALA A 81 -13.79 -6.09 6.20
N PHE A 82 -14.22 -4.93 5.74
CA PHE A 82 -15.19 -4.09 6.46
C PHE A 82 -16.55 -4.78 6.60
N ALA A 83 -16.99 -5.54 5.59
CA ALA A 83 -18.24 -6.29 5.66
C ALA A 83 -18.25 -7.41 6.73
N LYS A 84 -17.09 -7.85 7.20
CA LYS A 84 -16.98 -8.82 8.30
C LYS A 84 -17.27 -8.18 9.68
N LEU A 85 -17.21 -6.85 9.78
CA LEU A 85 -17.55 -6.16 11.03
C LEU A 85 -19.04 -6.28 11.33
N PRO A 86 -19.46 -6.23 12.61
CA PRO A 86 -20.87 -6.24 12.98
C PRO A 86 -21.66 -5.16 12.24
N ALA A 87 -22.91 -5.49 11.86
CA ALA A 87 -23.77 -4.56 11.15
C ALA A 87 -23.88 -3.21 11.88
N GLY A 88 -23.75 -2.11 11.13
CA GLY A 88 -23.79 -0.74 11.66
C GLY A 88 -22.46 -0.24 12.26
N THR A 89 -21.43 -1.09 12.39
CA THR A 89 -20.12 -0.66 12.93
C THR A 89 -19.47 0.35 11.99
N VAL A 90 -19.44 0.07 10.69
CA VAL A 90 -18.83 0.96 9.69
C VAL A 90 -19.61 2.28 9.61
N ASP A 91 -20.94 2.22 9.54
CA ASP A 91 -21.79 3.41 9.52
C ASP A 91 -21.63 4.23 10.80
N GLY A 92 -21.49 3.55 11.95
CA GLY A 92 -21.22 4.18 13.23
C GLY A 92 -19.88 4.89 13.24
N LEU A 93 -18.82 4.26 12.75
CA LEU A 93 -17.47 4.85 12.68
C LEU A 93 -17.39 6.05 11.74
N LEU A 94 -18.17 6.05 10.66
CA LEU A 94 -18.20 7.15 9.69
C LEU A 94 -18.97 8.38 10.17
N LYS A 95 -19.69 8.29 11.30
CA LYS A 95 -20.40 9.44 11.87
C LYS A 95 -19.43 10.49 12.40
N PRO A 96 -19.76 11.79 12.25
CA PRO A 96 -18.89 12.89 12.71
C PRO A 96 -18.53 12.81 14.19
N GLU A 97 -19.45 12.35 15.04
CA GLU A 97 -19.23 12.17 16.48
C GLU A 97 -18.16 11.10 16.80
N ASN A 98 -17.97 10.15 15.92
CA ASN A 98 -17.02 9.04 16.08
C ASN A 98 -15.71 9.24 15.30
N LYS A 99 -15.47 10.45 14.79
CA LYS A 99 -14.27 10.78 13.99
C LYS A 99 -12.97 10.45 14.72
N GLY A 100 -12.92 10.65 16.04
CA GLY A 100 -11.76 10.30 16.86
C GLY A 100 -11.47 8.80 16.86
N MET A 101 -12.51 7.98 17.05
CA MET A 101 -12.41 6.52 17.02
C MET A 101 -12.02 6.02 15.63
N LEU A 102 -12.65 6.56 14.58
CA LEU A 102 -12.30 6.23 13.20
C LEU A 102 -10.83 6.54 12.91
N ARG A 103 -10.35 7.69 13.40
CA ARG A 103 -8.96 8.10 13.25
C ARG A 103 -8.01 7.13 13.96
N GLY A 104 -8.32 6.71 15.19
CA GLY A 104 -7.55 5.71 15.94
C GLY A 104 -7.47 4.38 15.17
N VAL A 105 -8.60 3.86 14.70
CA VAL A 105 -8.63 2.63 13.88
C VAL A 105 -7.77 2.77 12.64
N LEU A 106 -7.87 3.87 11.89
CA LEU A 106 -7.10 4.07 10.66
C LEU A 106 -5.59 4.25 10.93
N THR A 107 -5.21 4.98 11.98
CA THR A 107 -3.79 5.14 12.36
C THR A 107 -3.20 3.86 12.94
N TYR A 108 -4.03 2.97 13.50
CA TYR A 108 -3.63 1.62 13.91
C TYR A 108 -3.25 0.72 12.72
N HIS A 109 -3.80 0.98 11.53
CA HIS A 109 -3.42 0.28 10.29
C HIS A 109 -2.16 0.85 9.62
N VAL A 110 -1.54 1.87 10.20
CA VAL A 110 -0.37 2.54 9.63
C VAL A 110 0.82 2.38 10.56
N VAL A 111 1.94 1.93 10.00
CA VAL A 111 3.23 1.81 10.70
C VAL A 111 4.23 2.75 10.04
N ALA A 112 5.04 3.43 10.82
CA ALA A 112 6.13 4.27 10.31
C ALA A 112 7.25 3.39 9.72
N GLY A 113 7.81 3.81 8.60
CA GLY A 113 8.84 3.07 7.88
C GLY A 113 8.30 2.20 6.75
N VAL A 114 9.23 1.67 5.94
CA VAL A 114 8.90 0.67 4.90
C VAL A 114 9.24 -0.70 5.44
N HIS A 115 8.24 -1.54 5.54
CA HIS A 115 8.35 -2.93 5.93
C HIS A 115 7.74 -3.79 4.83
N ASP A 116 8.56 -4.29 3.91
CA ASP A 116 8.09 -5.21 2.88
C ASP A 116 7.91 -6.63 3.43
N SER A 117 7.32 -7.51 2.64
CA SER A 117 7.04 -8.88 3.07
C SER A 117 8.30 -9.67 3.40
N ALA A 118 9.42 -9.40 2.70
CA ALA A 118 10.70 -10.06 2.95
C ALA A 118 11.30 -9.63 4.29
N ASP A 119 11.22 -8.33 4.61
CA ASP A 119 11.66 -7.79 5.90
C ASP A 119 10.78 -8.31 7.04
N LEU A 120 9.45 -8.28 6.87
CA LEU A 120 8.51 -8.83 7.86
C LEU A 120 8.76 -10.32 8.12
N MET A 121 8.98 -11.12 7.07
CA MET A 121 9.32 -12.54 7.23
C MET A 121 10.65 -12.75 7.95
N LYS A 122 11.65 -11.90 7.67
CA LYS A 122 12.96 -11.97 8.31
C LYS A 122 12.87 -11.59 9.79
N MET A 123 12.10 -10.55 10.10
CA MET A 123 11.87 -10.09 11.48
C MET A 123 11.11 -11.16 12.28
N THR A 124 10.03 -11.71 11.75
CA THR A 124 9.26 -12.77 12.42
C THR A 124 10.09 -14.02 12.66
N LYS A 125 10.89 -14.45 11.69
CA LYS A 125 11.80 -15.61 11.87
C LYS A 125 12.81 -15.37 12.99
N LYS A 126 13.38 -14.18 13.11
CA LYS A 126 14.34 -13.83 14.17
C LYS A 126 13.70 -13.82 15.56
N MET A 127 12.41 -13.47 15.64
CA MET A 127 11.67 -13.30 16.90
C MET A 127 10.80 -14.51 17.22
N GLY A 128 11.07 -15.67 16.62
CA GLY A 128 10.35 -16.92 16.94
C GLY A 128 8.95 -17.04 16.33
N GLY A 129 8.70 -16.36 15.21
CA GLY A 129 7.46 -16.47 14.44
C GLY A 129 6.48 -15.31 14.61
N LYS A 130 6.75 -14.37 15.53
CA LYS A 130 5.90 -13.20 15.80
C LYS A 130 6.76 -11.99 16.09
N VAL A 131 6.42 -10.84 15.52
CA VAL A 131 7.09 -9.55 15.75
C VAL A 131 6.06 -8.46 15.99
N GLU A 132 6.34 -7.59 16.93
CA GLU A 132 5.52 -6.41 17.22
C GLU A 132 6.02 -5.22 16.40
N LEU A 133 5.09 -4.51 15.78
CA LEU A 133 5.31 -3.23 15.12
C LEU A 133 4.54 -2.14 15.89
N THR A 134 5.16 -1.00 16.10
CA THR A 134 4.48 0.16 16.70
C THR A 134 3.72 0.91 15.61
N THR A 135 2.42 1.03 15.77
CA THR A 135 1.55 1.77 14.83
C THR A 135 1.67 3.28 15.03
N VAL A 136 1.18 4.05 14.08
CA VAL A 136 1.10 5.53 14.19
C VAL A 136 0.14 5.97 15.30
N GLU A 137 -0.81 5.10 15.64
CA GLU A 137 -1.72 5.30 16.79
C GLU A 137 -0.97 5.18 18.13
N GLY A 138 0.10 4.40 18.18
CA GLY A 138 0.96 4.20 19.35
C GLY A 138 0.84 2.82 19.98
N GLU A 139 -0.12 2.03 19.58
CA GLU A 139 -0.30 0.65 20.06
C GLU A 139 0.45 -0.36 19.21
N GLY A 140 0.70 -1.56 19.78
CA GLY A 140 1.35 -2.66 19.11
C GLY A 140 0.43 -3.37 18.12
N LEU A 141 0.96 -3.65 16.93
CA LEU A 141 0.36 -4.54 15.94
C LEU A 141 1.34 -5.66 15.66
N TRP A 142 0.91 -6.90 15.82
CA TRP A 142 1.81 -8.03 15.62
C TRP A 142 1.71 -8.58 14.21
N VAL A 143 2.89 -8.88 13.65
CA VAL A 143 3.00 -9.67 12.43
C VAL A 143 3.38 -11.09 12.83
N VAL A 144 2.59 -12.05 12.39
CA VAL A 144 2.77 -13.48 12.70
C VAL A 144 3.03 -14.24 11.41
N GLN A 145 4.04 -15.10 11.42
CA GLN A 145 4.28 -16.02 10.31
C GLN A 145 3.66 -17.38 10.63
N LYS A 146 2.69 -17.80 9.79
CA LYS A 146 2.02 -19.09 9.89
C LYS A 146 1.90 -19.70 8.50
N ASP A 147 2.29 -20.97 8.38
CA ASP A 147 2.22 -21.75 7.13
C ASP A 147 2.88 -21.04 5.92
N GLY A 148 4.00 -20.35 6.17
CA GLY A 148 4.73 -19.58 5.14
C GLY A 148 4.07 -18.28 4.70
N LYS A 149 2.96 -17.89 5.33
CA LYS A 149 2.22 -16.65 5.09
C LYS A 149 2.35 -15.69 6.25
N LEU A 150 2.18 -14.41 5.95
CA LEU A 150 2.14 -13.35 6.96
C LEU A 150 0.69 -13.05 7.33
N TRP A 151 0.48 -12.92 8.63
CA TRP A 151 -0.78 -12.54 9.26
C TRP A 151 -0.53 -11.35 10.17
N LEU A 152 -1.54 -10.53 10.34
CA LEU A 152 -1.58 -9.55 11.42
C LEU A 152 -2.36 -10.11 12.59
N GLU A 153 -2.00 -9.70 13.80
CA GLU A 153 -2.75 -9.99 15.03
C GLU A 153 -2.86 -8.68 15.83
N ASP A 154 -4.06 -8.31 16.20
CA ASP A 154 -4.32 -7.10 16.98
C ASP A 154 -4.20 -7.36 18.49
N VAL A 155 -4.34 -6.29 19.29
CA VAL A 155 -4.27 -6.37 20.77
C VAL A 155 -5.33 -7.29 21.38
N LYS A 156 -6.42 -7.56 20.65
CA LYS A 156 -7.51 -8.42 21.08
C LYS A 156 -7.34 -9.88 20.65
N GLY A 157 -6.27 -10.17 19.87
CA GLY A 157 -5.99 -11.50 19.34
C GLY A 157 -6.76 -11.83 18.05
N ASN A 158 -7.43 -10.86 17.42
CA ASN A 158 -8.02 -11.08 16.11
C ASN A 158 -6.93 -11.10 15.05
N THR A 159 -7.11 -11.94 14.04
CA THR A 159 -6.12 -12.11 12.98
C THR A 159 -6.64 -11.65 11.61
N ALA A 160 -5.76 -11.07 10.82
CA ALA A 160 -6.02 -10.67 9.44
C ALA A 160 -4.95 -11.25 8.51
N ALA A 161 -5.36 -11.91 7.43
CA ALA A 161 -4.43 -12.43 6.44
C ALA A 161 -3.95 -11.32 5.50
N ILE A 162 -2.65 -11.27 5.22
CA ILE A 162 -2.10 -10.45 4.15
C ILE A 162 -2.35 -11.19 2.82
N THR A 163 -3.23 -10.66 1.99
CA THR A 163 -3.67 -11.28 0.73
C THR A 163 -2.83 -10.82 -0.45
N ILE A 164 -2.45 -9.54 -0.50
CA ILE A 164 -1.54 -8.96 -1.48
C ILE A 164 -0.49 -8.16 -0.71
N ALA A 165 0.77 -8.52 -0.88
CA ALA A 165 1.88 -7.84 -0.24
C ALA A 165 2.68 -7.00 -1.26
N ASP A 166 3.53 -6.11 -0.74
CA ASP A 166 4.54 -5.39 -1.50
C ASP A 166 3.99 -4.51 -2.63
N VAL A 167 2.87 -3.83 -2.37
CA VAL A 167 2.33 -2.82 -3.28
C VAL A 167 3.06 -1.51 -3.00
N TYR A 168 4.15 -1.27 -3.70
CA TYR A 168 5.01 -0.10 -3.49
C TYR A 168 4.35 1.18 -4.01
N GLN A 169 4.59 2.26 -3.26
CA GLN A 169 4.11 3.60 -3.51
C GLN A 169 5.27 4.60 -3.38
N SER A 170 5.12 5.82 -3.89
CA SER A 170 6.17 6.84 -3.79
C SER A 170 6.50 7.24 -2.34
N ASN A 171 5.55 7.08 -1.42
CA ASN A 171 5.69 7.43 -0.01
C ASN A 171 5.51 6.24 0.96
N GLY A 172 5.57 4.99 0.47
CA GLY A 172 5.49 3.82 1.32
C GLY A 172 5.16 2.52 0.61
N VAL A 173 4.65 1.57 1.37
CA VAL A 173 4.19 0.26 0.88
C VAL A 173 2.83 -0.07 1.46
N ILE A 174 1.98 -0.69 0.65
CA ILE A 174 0.67 -1.19 1.06
C ILE A 174 0.69 -2.72 1.10
N HIS A 175 0.11 -3.27 2.15
CA HIS A 175 -0.26 -4.69 2.24
C HIS A 175 -1.76 -4.80 2.38
N VAL A 176 -2.41 -5.50 1.46
CA VAL A 176 -3.87 -5.70 1.48
C VAL A 176 -4.20 -6.80 2.45
N ILE A 177 -5.18 -6.56 3.31
CA ILE A 177 -5.64 -7.50 4.34
C ILE A 177 -7.13 -7.81 4.19
N ASP A 178 -7.51 -9.00 4.62
CA ASP A 178 -8.87 -9.55 4.49
C ASP A 178 -9.78 -9.29 5.70
N THR A 179 -9.24 -8.69 6.76
CA THR A 179 -9.96 -8.41 8.01
C THR A 179 -9.47 -7.10 8.60
N VAL A 180 -10.38 -6.30 9.15
CA VAL A 180 -10.03 -5.05 9.86
C VAL A 180 -9.46 -5.40 11.23
N VAL A 181 -8.27 -4.88 11.55
CA VAL A 181 -7.68 -4.98 12.89
C VAL A 181 -8.12 -3.79 13.74
N MET A 182 -8.27 -4.00 15.03
CA MET A 182 -8.83 -3.00 15.94
C MET A 182 -7.90 -2.78 17.14
N PRO A 183 -7.66 -1.52 17.55
CA PRO A 183 -6.90 -1.20 18.76
C PRO A 183 -7.64 -1.57 20.04
#